data_0b1e0e8acf69e389b2cb7d29dab967e6
#
_entry.id   0b1e0e8acf69e389b2cb7d29dab967e6
#
_cell.length_a   1.000
_cell.length_b   1.000
_cell.length_c   1.000
_cell.angle_alpha   90.00
_cell.angle_beta   90.00
_cell.angle_gamma   90.00
#
_symmetry.space_group_name_H-M   'P 1'
#
loop_
_entity.id
_entity.type
_entity.pdbx_description
1 polymer ?
#
loop_
_entity_poly.entity_id
_entity_poly.type
_entity_poly.pdbx_seq_one_letter_code
_entity_poly.pdbx_strand_id
1 'polypeptide(L)'
;MLPTGTLLGAVVRRESGIRAAELLSHVAILDVPAYHKLMFITDGGMVVAPDLAQKRAILKNALDLCRFLGYEEPKAAVLCAVETVSPHMAETGDGAALKAEAERGDFGPCQVEGPISFDLATDRQAAQVKGYHSPVAGDADIFLVPSITAGNLLGKALYGMAGGKMAGLVLGASVPITVNSRGAAPEEKYDSIAIAAAMAR
;
A
#
# COMPACT_ATOMS: atom_id res chain seq x y z
N MET A 1 5.36 -23.66 13.95
CA MET A 1 4.95 -22.41 13.26
C MET A 1 5.43 -22.51 11.81
N LEU A 2 4.53 -22.38 10.83
CA LEU A 2 4.88 -22.45 9.40
C LEU A 2 5.64 -21.17 8.99
N PRO A 3 6.69 -21.25 8.15
CA PRO A 3 7.30 -20.08 7.54
C PRO A 3 6.28 -19.34 6.66
N THR A 4 6.27 -18.02 6.73
CA THR A 4 5.35 -17.16 5.93
C THR A 4 5.40 -17.49 4.44
N GLY A 5 6.60 -17.73 3.89
CA GLY A 5 6.77 -18.11 2.48
C GLY A 5 6.11 -19.44 2.11
N THR A 6 6.02 -20.41 3.02
CA THR A 6 5.32 -21.69 2.77
C THR A 6 3.81 -21.49 2.70
N LEU A 7 3.26 -20.68 3.61
CA LEU A 7 1.83 -20.33 3.61
C LEU A 7 1.46 -19.54 2.35
N LEU A 8 2.19 -18.46 2.10
CA LEU A 8 1.95 -17.62 0.92
C LEU A 8 2.16 -18.37 -0.39
N GLY A 9 3.15 -19.25 -0.46
CA GLY A 9 3.37 -20.11 -1.62
C GLY A 9 2.20 -21.05 -1.92
N ALA A 10 1.49 -21.53 -0.90
CA ALA A 10 0.28 -22.33 -1.08
C ALA A 10 -0.90 -21.46 -1.56
N VAL A 11 -1.03 -20.24 -1.05
CA VAL A 11 -2.10 -19.29 -1.40
C VAL A 11 -1.95 -18.76 -2.84
N VAL A 12 -0.72 -18.50 -3.28
CA VAL A 12 -0.43 -17.94 -4.62
C VAL A 12 -0.67 -18.95 -5.75
N ARG A 13 -0.66 -20.26 -5.46
CA ARG A 13 -0.88 -21.30 -6.49
C ARG A 13 -2.28 -21.17 -7.09
N ARG A 14 -2.36 -21.14 -8.42
CA ARG A 14 -3.66 -21.08 -9.14
C ARG A 14 -4.56 -22.27 -8.82
N GLU A 15 -3.96 -23.42 -8.55
CA GLU A 15 -4.64 -24.67 -8.22
C GLU A 15 -5.36 -24.63 -6.85
N SER A 16 -4.99 -23.70 -5.96
CA SER A 16 -5.64 -23.54 -4.65
C SER A 16 -7.08 -23.00 -4.75
N GLY A 17 -7.43 -22.38 -5.88
CA GLY A 17 -8.76 -21.76 -6.09
C GLY A 17 -9.02 -20.50 -5.25
N ILE A 18 -8.03 -20.03 -4.47
CA ILE A 18 -8.22 -18.91 -3.53
C ILE A 18 -7.96 -17.56 -4.23
N ARG A 19 -7.21 -17.55 -5.33
CA ARG A 19 -6.89 -16.32 -6.05
C ARG A 19 -8.09 -15.81 -6.83
N ALA A 20 -8.58 -14.60 -6.52
CA ALA A 20 -9.69 -13.94 -7.20
C ALA A 20 -9.23 -12.82 -8.14
N ALA A 21 -8.19 -12.06 -7.75
CA ALA A 21 -7.66 -10.98 -8.56
C ALA A 21 -6.51 -11.44 -9.47
N GLU A 22 -6.12 -10.58 -10.41
CA GLU A 22 -4.99 -10.79 -11.31
C GLU A 22 -3.68 -11.00 -10.54
N LEU A 23 -3.49 -10.26 -9.45
CA LEU A 23 -2.33 -10.33 -8.58
C LEU A 23 -2.77 -10.31 -7.11
N LEU A 24 -2.12 -11.14 -6.29
CA LEU A 24 -2.21 -11.03 -4.84
C LEU A 24 -1.15 -10.03 -4.35
N SER A 25 -1.53 -9.14 -3.44
CA SER A 25 -0.65 -8.12 -2.88
C SER A 25 -0.78 -8.05 -1.36
N HIS A 26 0.27 -7.58 -0.70
CA HIS A 26 0.25 -7.34 0.74
C HIS A 26 0.00 -5.87 1.03
N VAL A 27 -0.84 -5.58 2.01
CA VAL A 27 -0.98 -4.24 2.58
C VAL A 27 -0.69 -4.27 4.07
N ALA A 28 0.15 -3.35 4.52
CA ALA A 28 0.33 -3.02 5.92
C ALA A 28 -0.50 -1.76 6.22
N ILE A 29 -1.42 -1.88 7.17
CA ILE A 29 -2.23 -0.76 7.67
C ILE A 29 -1.59 -0.31 8.97
N LEU A 30 -1.12 0.93 9.01
CA LEU A 30 -0.43 1.49 10.17
C LEU A 30 -1.22 2.66 10.76
N ASP A 31 -1.30 2.65 12.08
CA ASP A 31 -1.70 3.81 12.90
C ASP A 31 -0.42 4.38 13.50
N VAL A 32 0.06 5.50 12.95
CA VAL A 32 1.31 6.16 13.36
C VAL A 32 0.97 7.45 14.09
N PRO A 33 1.38 7.65 15.37
CA PRO A 33 1.02 8.83 16.16
C PRO A 33 1.38 10.17 15.52
N ALA A 34 2.42 10.20 14.68
CA ALA A 34 2.86 11.40 13.98
C ALA A 34 2.07 11.70 12.69
N TYR A 35 1.14 10.83 12.29
CA TYR A 35 0.32 11.03 11.09
C TYR A 35 -1.17 11.05 11.46
N HIS A 36 -1.94 11.92 10.83
CA HIS A 36 -3.32 12.25 11.24
C HIS A 36 -4.38 11.23 10.82
N LYS A 37 -4.00 10.18 10.08
CA LYS A 37 -4.89 9.10 9.62
C LYS A 37 -4.15 7.78 9.41
N LEU A 38 -4.88 6.71 9.11
CA LEU A 38 -4.26 5.42 8.80
C LEU A 38 -3.43 5.49 7.52
N MET A 39 -2.31 4.76 7.50
CA MET A 39 -1.40 4.63 6.38
C MET A 39 -1.50 3.21 5.79
N PHE A 40 -1.85 3.09 4.51
CA PHE A 40 -1.92 1.82 3.79
C PHE A 40 -0.67 1.67 2.94
N ILE A 41 0.34 0.95 3.42
CA ILE A 41 1.61 0.73 2.70
C ILE A 41 1.53 -0.57 1.90
N THR A 42 1.75 -0.50 0.58
CA THR A 42 1.68 -1.62 -0.35
C THR A 42 2.71 -1.51 -1.49
N ASP A 43 3.39 -2.57 -1.97
CA ASP A 43 3.48 -3.90 -1.43
C ASP A 43 4.83 -4.08 -0.71
N GLY A 44 4.76 -4.29 0.60
CA GLY A 44 5.95 -4.52 1.43
C GLY A 44 6.16 -5.99 1.82
N GLY A 45 5.40 -6.95 1.23
CA GLY A 45 5.38 -8.31 1.70
C GLY A 45 5.29 -9.44 0.67
N MET A 46 4.92 -9.19 -0.58
CA MET A 46 4.67 -10.24 -1.57
C MET A 46 5.38 -10.02 -2.90
N VAL A 47 5.25 -8.87 -3.53
CA VAL A 47 5.78 -8.61 -4.88
C VAL A 47 7.15 -7.94 -4.76
N VAL A 48 8.19 -8.65 -5.22
CA VAL A 48 9.59 -8.25 -4.94
C VAL A 48 9.97 -6.95 -5.64
N ALA A 49 9.75 -6.87 -6.95
CA ALA A 49 10.04 -5.72 -7.79
C ALA A 49 8.92 -5.58 -8.83
N PRO A 50 7.79 -4.94 -8.47
CA PRO A 50 6.65 -4.86 -9.36
C PRO A 50 6.95 -4.00 -10.59
N ASP A 51 6.60 -4.50 -11.77
CA ASP A 51 6.50 -3.70 -12.98
C ASP A 51 5.23 -2.82 -12.96
N LEU A 52 5.04 -1.98 -14.00
CA LEU A 52 3.89 -1.08 -14.08
C LEU A 52 2.55 -1.84 -14.03
N ALA A 53 2.43 -2.99 -14.71
CA ALA A 53 1.19 -3.76 -14.71
C ALA A 53 0.89 -4.33 -13.31
N GLN A 54 1.93 -4.82 -12.63
CA GLN A 54 1.82 -5.30 -11.25
C GLN A 54 1.51 -4.17 -10.26
N LYS A 55 2.15 -2.98 -10.41
CA LYS A 55 1.84 -1.80 -9.61
C LYS A 55 0.39 -1.35 -9.78
N ARG A 56 -0.14 -1.41 -11.00
CA ARG A 56 -1.57 -1.14 -11.29
C ARG A 56 -2.49 -2.09 -10.52
N ALA A 57 -2.19 -3.39 -10.55
CA ALA A 57 -2.98 -4.38 -9.82
C ALA A 57 -2.87 -4.21 -8.30
N ILE A 58 -1.67 -3.91 -7.77
CA ILE A 58 -1.44 -3.62 -6.35
C ILE A 58 -2.23 -2.38 -5.92
N LEU A 59 -2.16 -1.29 -6.70
CA LEU A 59 -2.90 -0.06 -6.42
C LEU A 59 -4.41 -0.31 -6.41
N LYS A 60 -4.92 -1.04 -7.40
CA LYS A 60 -6.34 -1.40 -7.47
C LYS A 60 -6.79 -2.16 -6.22
N ASN A 61 -6.05 -3.18 -5.81
CA ASN A 61 -6.34 -3.94 -4.60
C ASN A 61 -6.41 -3.05 -3.35
N ALA A 62 -5.48 -2.10 -3.20
CA ALA A 62 -5.44 -1.18 -2.07
C ALA A 62 -6.60 -0.16 -2.11
N LEU A 63 -6.93 0.36 -3.29
CA LEU A 63 -8.10 1.24 -3.48
C LEU A 63 -9.41 0.52 -3.13
N ASP A 64 -9.57 -0.72 -3.56
CA ASP A 64 -10.75 -1.53 -3.26
C ASP A 64 -10.89 -1.80 -1.75
N LEU A 65 -9.77 -2.04 -1.04
CA LEU A 65 -9.77 -2.13 0.42
C LEU A 65 -10.17 -0.81 1.09
N CYS A 66 -9.60 0.32 0.65
CA CYS A 66 -9.95 1.63 1.21
C CYS A 66 -11.44 1.94 1.03
N ARG A 67 -12.01 1.67 -0.15
CA ARG A 67 -13.45 1.83 -0.40
C ARG A 67 -14.29 0.93 0.51
N PHE A 68 -13.88 -0.32 0.68
CA PHE A 68 -14.54 -1.23 1.61
C PHE A 68 -14.54 -0.67 3.05
N LEU A 69 -13.48 0.01 3.46
CA LEU A 69 -13.35 0.68 4.76
C LEU A 69 -14.06 2.04 4.85
N GLY A 70 -14.77 2.47 3.78
CA GLY A 70 -15.57 3.68 3.78
C GLY A 70 -14.88 4.93 3.25
N TYR A 71 -13.71 4.81 2.62
CA TYR A 71 -13.07 5.93 1.93
C TYR A 71 -13.76 6.13 0.57
N GLU A 72 -14.48 7.22 0.39
CA GLU A 72 -15.20 7.51 -0.87
C GLU A 72 -14.25 7.83 -2.02
N GLU A 73 -13.20 8.60 -1.74
CA GLU A 73 -12.18 9.03 -2.70
C GLU A 73 -10.78 8.88 -2.09
N PRO A 74 -10.25 7.64 -1.98
CA PRO A 74 -8.95 7.41 -1.37
C PRO A 74 -7.82 8.09 -2.14
N LYS A 75 -6.82 8.61 -1.40
CA LYS A 75 -5.67 9.34 -1.91
C LYS A 75 -4.44 8.44 -1.92
N ALA A 76 -3.88 8.19 -3.09
CA ALA A 76 -2.72 7.31 -3.26
C ALA A 76 -1.47 8.09 -3.69
N ALA A 77 -0.39 7.91 -2.95
CA ALA A 77 0.95 8.38 -3.27
C ALA A 77 1.76 7.23 -3.87
N VAL A 78 2.20 7.38 -5.13
CA VAL A 78 3.15 6.46 -5.76
C VAL A 78 4.56 6.92 -5.40
N LEU A 79 5.13 6.27 -4.38
CA LEU A 79 6.36 6.71 -3.75
C LEU A 79 7.59 6.53 -4.64
N CYS A 80 8.34 7.60 -4.74
CA CYS A 80 9.63 7.68 -5.40
C CYS A 80 10.60 8.50 -4.54
N ALA A 81 11.86 8.58 -4.95
CA ALA A 81 12.83 9.43 -4.27
C ALA A 81 12.76 10.90 -4.73
N VAL A 82 12.08 11.17 -5.84
CA VAL A 82 11.95 12.49 -6.49
C VAL A 82 10.55 12.68 -7.04
N GLU A 83 10.18 13.93 -7.36
CA GLU A 83 8.85 14.34 -7.81
C GLU A 83 8.76 14.52 -9.34
N THR A 84 9.83 14.23 -10.07
CA THR A 84 9.90 14.37 -11.53
C THR A 84 10.30 13.06 -12.19
N VAL A 85 9.81 12.83 -13.41
CA VAL A 85 10.19 11.65 -14.17
C VAL A 85 11.66 11.70 -14.52
N SER A 86 12.40 10.62 -14.20
CA SER A 86 13.82 10.47 -14.46
C SER A 86 14.09 9.20 -15.27
N PRO A 87 14.87 9.26 -16.36
CA PRO A 87 15.23 8.06 -17.14
C PRO A 87 16.13 7.10 -16.37
N HIS A 88 16.73 7.53 -15.25
CA HIS A 88 17.58 6.70 -14.39
C HIS A 88 16.81 6.03 -13.24
N MET A 89 15.53 6.35 -13.08
CA MET A 89 14.67 5.85 -12.00
C MET A 89 13.33 5.42 -12.60
N ALA A 90 13.24 4.17 -13.02
CA ALA A 90 12.07 3.62 -13.73
C ALA A 90 10.76 3.80 -12.95
N GLU A 91 10.80 3.72 -11.61
CA GLU A 91 9.66 3.91 -10.72
C GLU A 91 9.01 5.29 -10.86
N THR A 92 9.75 6.32 -11.29
CA THR A 92 9.19 7.65 -11.52
C THR A 92 8.28 7.69 -12.75
N GLY A 93 8.65 6.95 -13.80
CA GLY A 93 7.81 6.76 -14.98
C GLY A 93 6.52 5.98 -14.66
N ASP A 94 6.63 4.95 -13.83
CA ASP A 94 5.46 4.19 -13.37
C ASP A 94 4.52 5.08 -12.54
N GLY A 95 5.07 5.94 -11.67
CA GLY A 95 4.29 6.89 -10.89
C GLY A 95 3.48 7.84 -11.76
N ALA A 96 4.12 8.44 -12.77
CA ALA A 96 3.47 9.32 -13.72
C ALA A 96 2.40 8.60 -14.56
N ALA A 97 2.65 7.35 -14.95
CA ALA A 97 1.70 6.54 -15.70
C ALA A 97 0.44 6.23 -14.88
N LEU A 98 0.59 5.79 -13.61
CA LEU A 98 -0.53 5.50 -12.72
C LEU A 98 -1.36 6.75 -12.39
N LYS A 99 -0.72 7.92 -12.22
CA LYS A 99 -1.41 9.19 -12.07
C LYS A 99 -2.28 9.48 -13.31
N ALA A 100 -1.71 9.39 -14.50
CA ALA A 100 -2.44 9.63 -15.75
C ALA A 100 -3.60 8.63 -15.95
N GLU A 101 -3.45 7.37 -15.51
CA GLU A 101 -4.53 6.37 -15.53
C GLU A 101 -5.68 6.76 -14.56
N ALA A 102 -5.35 7.24 -13.37
CA ALA A 102 -6.35 7.71 -12.41
C ALA A 102 -7.12 8.94 -12.93
N GLU A 103 -6.41 9.90 -13.55
CA GLU A 103 -7.02 11.08 -14.19
C GLU A 103 -7.98 10.72 -15.33
N ARG A 104 -7.78 9.58 -16.00
CA ARG A 104 -8.71 9.02 -16.98
C ARG A 104 -9.90 8.27 -16.37
N GLY A 105 -9.88 8.03 -15.06
CA GLY A 105 -10.91 7.29 -14.34
C GLY A 105 -10.74 5.77 -14.34
N ASP A 106 -9.56 5.24 -14.74
CA ASP A 106 -9.31 3.80 -14.88
C ASP A 106 -9.42 3.03 -13.54
N PHE A 107 -9.33 3.75 -12.41
CA PHE A 107 -9.43 3.20 -11.05
C PHE A 107 -10.75 3.55 -10.33
N GLY A 108 -11.68 4.26 -10.98
CA GLY A 108 -12.87 4.82 -10.31
C GLY A 108 -12.54 6.00 -9.39
N PRO A 109 -13.44 6.40 -8.47
CA PRO A 109 -13.21 7.57 -7.62
C PRO A 109 -11.95 7.41 -6.76
N CYS A 110 -10.91 8.19 -7.02
CA CYS A 110 -9.67 8.24 -6.26
C CYS A 110 -8.81 9.42 -6.73
N GLN A 111 -7.83 9.79 -5.92
CA GLN A 111 -6.78 10.73 -6.30
C GLN A 111 -5.43 10.02 -6.24
N VAL A 112 -4.69 10.02 -7.33
CA VAL A 112 -3.37 9.40 -7.41
C VAL A 112 -2.34 10.45 -7.74
N GLU A 113 -1.28 10.52 -6.95
CA GLU A 113 -0.13 11.39 -7.20
C GLU A 113 1.14 10.56 -7.32
N GLY A 114 1.94 10.88 -8.33
CA GLY A 114 3.23 10.23 -8.59
C GLY A 114 3.93 10.76 -9.84
N PRO A 115 5.27 10.74 -9.82
CA PRO A 115 6.14 10.37 -8.69
C PRO A 115 6.06 11.40 -7.54
N ILE A 116 6.10 10.93 -6.30
CA ILE A 116 6.08 11.79 -5.11
C ILE A 116 6.98 11.20 -4.02
N SER A 117 7.73 12.06 -3.30
CA SER A 117 8.55 11.65 -2.17
C SER A 117 7.70 11.44 -0.90
N PHE A 118 8.22 10.67 0.05
CA PHE A 118 7.49 10.33 1.28
C PHE A 118 7.17 11.55 2.14
N ASP A 119 8.12 12.49 2.25
CA ASP A 119 7.92 13.74 3.00
C ASP A 119 6.79 14.58 2.40
N LEU A 120 6.71 14.71 1.07
CA LEU A 120 5.61 15.43 0.41
C LEU A 120 4.28 14.71 0.56
N ALA A 121 4.28 13.37 0.54
CA ALA A 121 3.06 12.59 0.70
C ALA A 121 2.48 12.68 2.13
N THR A 122 3.32 12.97 3.15
CA THR A 122 2.95 12.93 4.56
C THR A 122 2.94 14.28 5.27
N ASP A 123 3.61 15.31 4.72
CA ASP A 123 3.75 16.61 5.36
C ASP A 123 3.34 17.75 4.41
N ARG A 124 2.23 18.43 4.76
CA ARG A 124 1.73 19.60 4.03
C ARG A 124 2.71 20.78 4.06
N GLN A 125 3.45 20.95 5.16
CA GLN A 125 4.41 22.02 5.28
C GLN A 125 5.61 21.79 4.35
N ALA A 126 6.11 20.55 4.27
CA ALA A 126 7.16 20.20 3.32
C ALA A 126 6.71 20.44 1.87
N ALA A 127 5.48 20.08 1.52
CA ALA A 127 4.90 20.35 0.20
C ALA A 127 4.82 21.86 -0.10
N GLN A 128 4.37 22.67 0.86
CA GLN A 128 4.30 24.13 0.71
C GLN A 128 5.69 24.76 0.50
N VAL A 129 6.69 24.35 1.30
CA VAL A 129 8.06 24.85 1.19
C VAL A 129 8.67 24.53 -0.18
N LYS A 130 8.39 23.33 -0.70
CA LYS A 130 8.85 22.91 -2.03
C LYS A 130 7.98 23.42 -3.18
N GLY A 131 6.91 24.17 -2.91
CA GLY A 131 5.97 24.67 -3.94
C GLY A 131 5.23 23.54 -4.66
N TYR A 132 5.05 22.38 -4.01
CA TYR A 132 4.39 21.21 -4.58
C TYR A 132 2.87 21.24 -4.29
N HIS A 133 2.08 21.27 -5.35
CA HIS A 133 0.63 21.39 -5.25
C HIS A 133 -0.07 20.11 -5.73
N SER A 134 -0.63 19.37 -4.79
CA SER A 134 -1.41 18.17 -5.06
C SER A 134 -2.42 17.93 -3.93
N PRO A 135 -3.62 17.43 -4.23
CA PRO A 135 -4.59 17.07 -3.21
C PRO A 135 -4.15 15.86 -2.35
N VAL A 136 -3.14 15.11 -2.80
CA VAL A 136 -2.56 13.97 -2.10
C VAL A 136 -1.44 14.44 -1.15
N ALA A 137 -0.81 15.58 -1.44
CA ALA A 137 0.34 16.08 -0.66
C ALA A 137 -0.04 16.35 0.80
N GLY A 138 0.69 15.72 1.73
CA GLY A 138 0.45 15.78 3.17
C GLY A 138 -0.86 15.13 3.63
N ASP A 139 -1.51 14.33 2.75
CA ASP A 139 -2.85 13.77 3.03
C ASP A 139 -3.07 12.40 2.36
N ALA A 140 -2.02 11.66 2.04
CA ALA A 140 -2.11 10.36 1.42
C ALA A 140 -2.71 9.31 2.36
N ASP A 141 -3.57 8.44 1.83
CA ASP A 141 -4.06 7.23 2.49
C ASP A 141 -3.19 6.04 2.12
N ILE A 142 -2.96 5.85 0.81
CA ILE A 142 -2.23 4.72 0.24
C ILE A 142 -0.82 5.18 -0.14
N PHE A 143 0.16 4.37 0.25
CA PHE A 143 1.58 4.56 -0.06
C PHE A 143 2.05 3.37 -0.89
N LEU A 144 2.01 3.50 -2.22
CA LEU A 144 2.49 2.48 -3.15
C LEU A 144 4.01 2.60 -3.28
N VAL A 145 4.72 1.59 -2.81
CA VAL A 145 6.19 1.57 -2.77
C VAL A 145 6.79 0.96 -4.04
N PRO A 146 8.03 1.34 -4.43
CA PRO A 146 8.66 0.83 -5.65
C PRO A 146 9.10 -0.64 -5.58
N SER A 147 9.31 -1.18 -4.37
CA SER A 147 9.75 -2.56 -4.17
C SER A 147 9.40 -3.08 -2.79
N ILE A 148 9.43 -4.40 -2.63
CA ILE A 148 9.23 -5.07 -1.34
C ILE A 148 10.22 -4.57 -0.29
N THR A 149 11.46 -4.29 -0.67
CA THR A 149 12.50 -3.79 0.24
C THR A 149 12.13 -2.42 0.78
N ALA A 150 11.72 -1.50 -0.09
CA ALA A 150 11.29 -0.16 0.32
C ALA A 150 10.08 -0.22 1.26
N GLY A 151 9.06 -1.01 0.92
CA GLY A 151 7.86 -1.15 1.75
C GLY A 151 8.12 -1.84 3.09
N ASN A 152 8.95 -2.88 3.10
CA ASN A 152 9.31 -3.58 4.32
C ASN A 152 10.14 -2.70 5.28
N LEU A 153 11.12 -1.94 4.75
CA LEU A 153 11.92 -1.01 5.54
C LEU A 153 11.05 0.12 6.09
N LEU A 154 10.23 0.74 5.25
CA LEU A 154 9.33 1.82 5.66
C LEU A 154 8.35 1.36 6.75
N GLY A 155 7.64 0.26 6.51
CA GLY A 155 6.68 -0.27 7.47
C GLY A 155 7.33 -0.62 8.82
N LYS A 156 8.51 -1.24 8.81
CA LYS A 156 9.25 -1.57 10.04
C LYS A 156 9.81 -0.34 10.75
N ALA A 157 10.25 0.68 10.02
CA ALA A 157 10.70 1.95 10.61
C ALA A 157 9.55 2.68 11.32
N LEU A 158 8.40 2.78 10.67
CA LEU A 158 7.21 3.41 11.24
C LEU A 158 6.67 2.62 12.44
N TYR A 159 6.62 1.29 12.35
CA TYR A 159 6.22 0.43 13.44
C TYR A 159 7.20 0.48 14.62
N GLY A 160 8.49 0.23 14.37
CA GLY A 160 9.47 0.02 15.43
C GLY A 160 10.03 1.31 16.03
N MET A 161 10.12 2.39 15.24
CA MET A 161 10.78 3.64 15.67
C MET A 161 9.80 4.80 15.86
N ALA A 162 8.70 4.86 15.09
CA ALA A 162 7.70 5.91 15.19
C ALA A 162 6.52 5.55 16.11
N GLY A 163 6.57 4.41 16.80
CA GLY A 163 5.53 3.97 17.73
C GLY A 163 4.21 3.57 17.04
N GLY A 164 4.25 3.24 15.78
CA GLY A 164 3.08 2.82 15.02
C GLY A 164 2.56 1.46 15.46
N LYS A 165 1.24 1.25 15.30
CA LYS A 165 0.60 -0.08 15.35
C LYS A 165 0.37 -0.55 13.93
N MET A 166 0.39 -1.88 13.71
CA MET A 166 0.33 -2.41 12.35
C MET A 166 -0.60 -3.63 12.25
N ALA A 167 -1.52 -3.59 11.30
CA ALA A 167 -2.25 -4.75 10.83
C ALA A 167 -1.77 -5.16 9.43
N GLY A 168 -1.81 -6.46 9.10
CA GLY A 168 -1.36 -6.97 7.80
C GLY A 168 -2.38 -7.86 7.12
N LEU A 169 -2.65 -7.59 5.84
CA LEU A 169 -3.59 -8.34 5.01
C LEU A 169 -2.96 -8.71 3.67
N VAL A 170 -3.41 -9.84 3.11
CA VAL A 170 -3.19 -10.19 1.70
C VAL A 170 -4.50 -9.93 0.94
N LEU A 171 -4.39 -9.13 -0.10
CA LEU A 171 -5.49 -8.69 -0.96
C LEU A 171 -5.51 -9.47 -2.27
N GLY A 172 -6.67 -9.51 -2.93
CA GLY A 172 -6.84 -10.17 -4.21
C GLY A 172 -7.19 -11.67 -4.11
N ALA A 173 -7.38 -12.18 -2.90
CA ALA A 173 -7.91 -13.52 -2.67
C ALA A 173 -9.45 -13.49 -2.56
N SER A 174 -10.10 -14.64 -2.83
CA SER A 174 -11.56 -14.83 -2.68
C SER A 174 -12.00 -14.90 -1.22
N VAL A 175 -11.05 -15.01 -0.29
CA VAL A 175 -11.26 -15.01 1.16
C VAL A 175 -10.26 -14.08 1.81
N PRO A 176 -10.61 -13.41 2.90
CA PRO A 176 -9.68 -12.57 3.64
C PRO A 176 -8.52 -13.38 4.20
N ILE A 177 -7.29 -12.89 4.03
CA ILE A 177 -6.07 -13.54 4.52
C ILE A 177 -5.28 -12.54 5.35
N THR A 178 -4.93 -12.92 6.58
CA THR A 178 -4.08 -12.12 7.47
C THR A 178 -2.66 -12.66 7.46
N VAL A 179 -1.69 -11.77 7.40
CA VAL A 179 -0.27 -12.12 7.52
C VAL A 179 0.40 -11.12 8.45
N ASN A 180 0.82 -11.60 9.60
CA ASN A 180 1.54 -10.81 10.59
C ASN A 180 2.97 -11.34 10.77
N SER A 181 3.87 -10.46 11.18
CA SER A 181 5.21 -10.85 11.58
C SER A 181 5.15 -11.84 12.75
N ARG A 182 6.12 -12.76 12.84
CA ARG A 182 6.26 -13.66 14.00
C ARG A 182 6.41 -12.90 15.32
N GLY A 183 7.04 -11.75 15.28
CA GLY A 183 7.22 -10.85 16.43
C GLY A 183 6.08 -9.86 16.64
N ALA A 184 4.97 -9.95 15.90
CA ALA A 184 3.84 -9.06 16.08
C ALA A 184 3.18 -9.23 17.45
N ALA A 185 2.78 -8.11 18.06
CA ALA A 185 2.04 -8.10 19.30
C ALA A 185 0.66 -8.78 19.16
N PRO A 186 0.04 -9.26 20.24
CA PRO A 186 -1.29 -9.86 20.20
C PRO A 186 -2.34 -8.92 19.59
N GLU A 187 -2.29 -7.63 19.92
CA GLU A 187 -3.19 -6.58 19.45
C GLU A 187 -3.15 -6.45 17.93
N GLU A 188 -1.96 -6.49 17.32
CA GLU A 188 -1.79 -6.41 15.86
C GLU A 188 -2.41 -7.60 15.14
N LYS A 189 -2.30 -8.79 15.74
CA LYS A 189 -2.95 -9.99 15.20
C LYS A 189 -4.46 -9.88 15.32
N TYR A 190 -4.95 -9.33 16.43
CA TYR A 190 -6.37 -9.08 16.63
C TYR A 190 -6.91 -8.08 15.62
N ASP A 191 -6.23 -6.95 15.41
CA ASP A 191 -6.62 -5.91 14.45
C ASP A 191 -6.68 -6.47 13.01
N SER A 192 -5.67 -7.27 12.62
CA SER A 192 -5.66 -7.94 11.32
C SER A 192 -6.85 -8.88 11.14
N ILE A 193 -7.19 -9.67 12.17
CA ILE A 193 -8.34 -10.59 12.16
C ILE A 193 -9.65 -9.81 12.14
N ALA A 194 -9.75 -8.71 12.89
CA ALA A 194 -10.97 -7.88 12.92
C ALA A 194 -11.28 -7.29 11.54
N ILE A 195 -10.27 -6.74 10.85
CA ILE A 195 -10.44 -6.21 9.49
C ILE A 195 -10.81 -7.34 8.52
N ALA A 196 -10.10 -8.48 8.58
CA ALA A 196 -10.40 -9.64 7.73
C ALA A 196 -11.82 -10.18 7.96
N ALA A 197 -12.28 -10.24 9.22
CA ALA A 197 -13.63 -10.66 9.56
C ALA A 197 -14.70 -9.68 9.03
N ALA A 198 -14.42 -8.38 9.03
CA ALA A 198 -15.30 -7.39 8.42
C ALA A 198 -15.42 -7.61 6.89
N MET A 199 -14.32 -7.93 6.22
CA MET A 199 -14.28 -8.21 4.77
C MET A 199 -14.96 -9.53 4.36
N ALA A 200 -15.19 -10.46 5.29
CA ALA A 200 -15.82 -11.75 5.01
C ALA A 200 -17.37 -11.70 4.95
N ARG A 201 -17.99 -10.53 5.11
CA ARG A 201 -19.46 -10.34 5.17
C ARG A 201 -20.07 -10.09 3.81
#